data_0b0b51d3ef253539efd149cd994d4ce3
#
_entry.id   0b0b51d3ef253539efd149cd994d4ce3
#
_cell.length_a   1.000
_cell.length_b   1.000
_cell.length_c   1.000
_cell.angle_alpha   90.00
_cell.angle_beta   90.00
_cell.angle_gamma   90.00
#
_symmetry.space_group_name_H-M   'P 1'
#
loop_
_entity.id
_entity.type
_entity.pdbx_description
1 polymer ?
#
loop_
_entity_poly.entity_id
_entity_poly.type
_entity_poly.pdbx_seq_one_letter_code
_entity_poly.pdbx_strand_id
1 'polypeptide(L)'
;FHGEITSEKVAIGHIFDGSATLVVGTHTHIPTNDGRVLNKGTGYLTDAGMCGDYDSVIGMNTQNSINKFFKKDSLKHFPSEGEASLCGVIVEANPKNGLANKIDSFIYGGELKNIS
;
A
#
# COMPACT_ATOMS: atom_id res chain seq x y z
N PHE A 1 7.52 5.14 -3.40
CA PHE A 1 8.31 4.28 -4.31
C PHE A 1 7.63 2.92 -4.49
N HIS A 2 7.98 2.24 -5.55
CA HIS A 2 7.35 0.98 -5.96
C HIS A 2 8.38 -0.14 -5.93
N GLY A 3 8.15 -1.19 -5.15
CA GLY A 3 9.10 -2.31 -5.03
C GLY A 3 8.60 -3.45 -4.17
N GLU A 4 9.17 -4.62 -4.39
CA GLU A 4 8.75 -5.88 -3.74
C GLU A 4 9.33 -6.05 -2.34
N ILE A 5 10.63 -5.80 -2.17
CA ILE A 5 11.37 -6.27 -1.00
C ILE A 5 11.21 -5.33 0.18
N THR A 6 10.60 -5.83 1.26
CA THR A 6 10.33 -5.06 2.48
C THR A 6 11.59 -4.46 3.10
N SER A 7 12.69 -5.22 3.15
CA SER A 7 13.94 -4.71 3.74
C SER A 7 14.51 -3.52 2.98
N GLU A 8 14.42 -3.52 1.64
CA GLU A 8 14.83 -2.38 0.84
C GLU A 8 13.94 -1.17 1.08
N LYS A 9 12.63 -1.37 1.19
CA LYS A 9 11.66 -0.31 1.47
C LYS A 9 11.93 0.35 2.82
N VAL A 10 12.12 -0.45 3.86
CA VAL A 10 12.43 0.05 5.21
C VAL A 10 13.77 0.77 5.21
N ALA A 11 14.78 0.24 4.52
CA ALA A 11 16.08 0.90 4.38
C ALA A 11 15.96 2.28 3.73
N ILE A 12 15.16 2.40 2.68
CA ILE A 12 14.89 3.70 2.04
C ILE A 12 14.25 4.67 3.02
N GLY A 13 13.31 4.21 3.83
CA GLY A 13 12.70 5.01 4.89
C GLY A 13 13.75 5.58 5.84
N HIS A 14 14.66 4.75 6.30
CA HIS A 14 15.74 5.18 7.19
C HIS A 14 16.76 6.12 6.52
N ILE A 15 17.06 5.90 5.24
CA ILE A 15 17.96 6.79 4.49
C ILE A 15 17.39 8.21 4.43
N PHE A 16 16.08 8.35 4.22
CA PHE A 16 15.43 9.66 4.11
C PHE A 16 14.86 10.17 5.42
N ASP A 17 15.03 9.43 6.52
CA ASP A 17 14.51 9.84 7.82
C ASP A 17 15.09 11.19 8.24
N GLY A 18 14.23 12.16 8.46
CA GLY A 18 14.60 13.52 8.78
C GLY A 18 14.75 14.45 7.56
N SER A 19 14.76 13.92 6.34
CA SER A 19 14.88 14.69 5.10
C SER A 19 13.61 14.74 4.28
N ALA A 20 12.66 13.83 4.51
CA ALA A 20 11.40 13.76 3.80
C ALA A 20 10.24 13.82 4.78
N THR A 21 9.10 14.34 4.33
CA THR A 21 7.87 14.33 5.11
C THR A 21 7.33 12.90 5.24
N LEU A 22 7.31 12.19 4.12
CA LEU A 22 6.74 10.84 4.04
C LEU A 22 7.53 10.00 3.05
N VAL A 23 7.80 8.77 3.44
CA VAL A 23 8.26 7.71 2.55
C VAL A 23 7.19 6.61 2.56
N VAL A 24 6.57 6.37 1.44
CA VAL A 24 5.49 5.38 1.30
C VAL A 24 5.77 4.47 0.11
N GLY A 25 5.54 3.19 0.31
CA GLY A 25 5.72 2.18 -0.72
C GLY A 25 4.41 1.74 -1.36
N THR A 26 4.56 1.15 -2.53
CA THR A 26 3.50 0.47 -3.29
C THR A 26 4.08 -0.80 -3.89
N HIS A 27 3.28 -1.62 -4.46
CA HIS A 27 3.60 -2.83 -5.22
C HIS A 27 2.92 -4.09 -4.71
N THR A 28 2.84 -4.30 -3.40
CA THR A 28 2.33 -5.58 -2.87
C THR A 28 0.84 -5.76 -3.10
N HIS A 29 0.13 -4.71 -3.43
CA HIS A 29 -1.33 -4.67 -3.60
C HIS A 29 -2.11 -4.88 -2.31
N ILE A 30 -1.43 -4.88 -1.18
CA ILE A 30 -2.08 -4.98 0.14
C ILE A 30 -1.57 -3.88 1.07
N PRO A 31 -2.44 -3.31 1.93
CA PRO A 31 -2.00 -2.31 2.89
C PRO A 31 -1.22 -2.97 4.01
N THR A 32 -0.07 -2.41 4.36
CA THR A 32 0.71 -2.89 5.50
C THR A 32 0.34 -2.15 6.78
N ASN A 33 0.56 -2.77 7.90
CA ASN A 33 0.15 -2.26 9.22
C ASN A 33 1.31 -1.66 10.01
N ASP A 34 2.30 -1.13 9.32
CA ASP A 34 3.54 -0.63 9.93
C ASP A 34 3.69 0.88 9.87
N GLY A 35 2.64 1.67 9.62
CA GLY A 35 2.68 3.12 9.56
C GLY A 35 3.15 3.74 10.87
N ARG A 36 4.15 4.60 10.79
CA ARG A 36 4.72 5.28 11.95
C ARG A 36 5.55 6.50 11.55
N VAL A 37 5.83 7.34 12.51
CA VAL A 37 6.83 8.39 12.35
C VAL A 37 8.17 7.85 12.83
N LEU A 38 9.17 7.87 11.96
CA LEU A 38 10.51 7.42 12.27
C LEU A 38 11.21 8.38 13.25
N ASN A 39 12.33 7.95 13.82
CA ASN A 39 12.99 8.67 14.91
C ASN A 39 13.39 10.11 14.59
N LYS A 40 13.67 10.41 13.32
CA LYS A 40 14.06 11.76 12.89
C LYS A 40 12.91 12.56 12.26
N GLY A 41 11.69 12.02 12.29
CA GLY A 41 10.49 12.76 11.93
C GLY A 41 9.89 12.47 10.56
N THR A 42 10.39 11.53 9.80
CA THR A 42 9.78 11.11 8.54
C THR A 42 8.67 10.10 8.79
N GLY A 43 7.47 10.36 8.25
CA GLY A 43 6.41 9.35 8.22
C GLY A 43 6.79 8.19 7.30
N TYR A 44 6.47 6.97 7.70
CA TYR A 44 6.82 5.79 6.91
C TYR A 44 5.69 4.77 6.87
N LEU A 45 5.45 4.20 5.69
CA LEU A 45 4.54 3.08 5.49
C LEU A 45 5.11 2.19 4.38
N THR A 46 5.23 0.90 4.65
CA THR A 46 5.80 -0.05 3.68
C THR A 46 4.96 -0.15 2.41
N ASP A 47 3.64 -0.25 2.54
CA ASP A 47 2.76 -0.28 1.37
C ASP A 47 1.40 0.34 1.68
N ALA A 48 0.99 1.26 0.84
CA ALA A 48 -0.29 1.94 0.98
C ALA A 48 -1.48 1.04 0.63
N GLY A 49 -1.25 -0.05 -0.08
CA GLY A 49 -2.28 -0.95 -0.53
C GLY A 49 -2.84 -0.59 -1.89
N MET A 50 -3.71 -1.42 -2.37
CA MET A 50 -4.37 -1.28 -3.65
C MET A 50 -5.70 -0.54 -3.48
N CYS A 51 -5.99 0.37 -4.40
CA CYS A 51 -7.35 0.86 -4.56
C CYS A 51 -8.03 -0.02 -5.60
N GLY A 52 -8.76 -1.03 -5.13
CA GLY A 52 -9.34 -2.03 -6.01
C GLY A 52 -10.14 -3.08 -5.27
N ASP A 53 -10.61 -4.07 -6.02
CA ASP A 53 -11.40 -5.18 -5.48
C ASP A 53 -10.49 -6.20 -4.79
N TYR A 54 -10.70 -6.38 -3.50
CA TYR A 54 -9.94 -7.36 -2.70
C TYR A 54 -10.55 -8.77 -2.76
N ASP A 55 -11.76 -8.91 -3.29
CA ASP A 55 -12.32 -10.23 -3.66
C ASP A 55 -11.80 -10.62 -5.05
N SER A 56 -10.49 -10.72 -5.14
CA SER A 56 -9.76 -10.93 -6.39
C SER A 56 -8.36 -11.47 -6.07
N VAL A 57 -7.58 -11.73 -7.10
CA VAL A 57 -6.15 -12.02 -6.91
C VAL A 57 -5.38 -10.76 -7.30
N ILE A 58 -4.99 -10.00 -6.31
CA ILE A 58 -4.28 -8.71 -6.46
C ILE A 58 -4.93 -7.74 -7.46
N GLY A 59 -6.26 -7.71 -7.47
CA GLY A 59 -7.04 -6.85 -8.38
C GLY A 59 -7.45 -7.50 -9.69
N MET A 60 -6.97 -8.71 -9.98
CA MET A 60 -7.28 -9.44 -11.20
C MET A 60 -8.37 -10.48 -10.97
N ASN A 61 -9.15 -10.78 -11.99
CA ASN A 61 -10.23 -11.76 -11.90
C ASN A 61 -9.76 -13.06 -11.24
N THR A 62 -10.49 -13.50 -10.21
CA THR A 62 -10.09 -14.62 -9.36
C THR A 62 -9.97 -15.92 -10.14
N GLN A 63 -11.02 -16.31 -10.87
CA GLN A 63 -11.02 -17.60 -11.57
C GLN A 63 -9.97 -17.64 -12.68
N ASN A 64 -9.79 -16.55 -13.39
CA ASN A 64 -8.77 -16.43 -14.42
C ASN A 64 -7.35 -16.56 -13.82
N SER A 65 -7.10 -15.94 -12.68
CA SER A 65 -5.81 -16.01 -12.00
C SER A 65 -5.52 -17.43 -11.47
N ILE A 66 -6.53 -18.08 -10.89
CA ILE A 66 -6.41 -19.47 -10.43
C ILE A 66 -6.07 -20.39 -11.60
N ASN A 67 -6.76 -20.24 -12.72
CA ASN A 67 -6.52 -21.04 -13.91
C ASN A 67 -5.10 -20.89 -14.43
N LYS A 68 -4.53 -19.71 -14.36
CA LYS A 68 -3.13 -19.46 -14.73
C LYS A 68 -2.13 -20.23 -13.86
N PHE A 69 -2.37 -20.28 -12.56
CA PHE A 69 -1.52 -21.07 -11.66
C PHE A 69 -1.58 -22.55 -11.98
N PHE A 70 -2.71 -23.06 -12.42
CA PHE A 70 -2.84 -24.47 -12.81
C PHE A 70 -2.50 -24.72 -14.28
N LYS A 71 -2.00 -23.71 -14.99
CA LYS A 71 -1.63 -23.79 -16.40
C LYS A 71 -2.78 -24.25 -17.30
N LYS A 72 -3.99 -23.95 -16.88
CA LYS A 72 -5.18 -24.16 -17.72
C LYS A 72 -5.33 -22.92 -18.59
N ASP A 73 -5.49 -23.09 -19.86
CA ASP A 73 -5.72 -22.06 -20.86
C ASP A 73 -5.06 -20.70 -20.59
N SER A 74 -4.32 -20.20 -21.56
CA SER A 74 -3.70 -18.88 -21.50
C SER A 74 -4.74 -17.78 -21.66
N LEU A 75 -5.56 -17.57 -20.65
CA LEU A 75 -6.50 -16.46 -20.65
C LEU A 75 -5.71 -15.17 -20.40
N LYS A 76 -6.14 -14.11 -21.08
CA LYS A 76 -5.60 -12.78 -20.80
C LYS A 76 -5.89 -12.38 -19.37
N HIS A 77 -4.97 -11.68 -18.73
CA HIS A 77 -5.27 -11.01 -17.47
C HIS A 77 -6.32 -9.95 -17.69
N PHE A 78 -7.33 -9.92 -16.86
CA PHE A 78 -8.27 -8.83 -16.83
C PHE A 78 -8.61 -8.49 -15.38
N PRO A 79 -8.90 -7.20 -15.10
CA PRO A 79 -9.18 -6.76 -13.75
C PRO A 79 -10.49 -7.31 -13.23
N SER A 80 -10.58 -7.43 -11.91
CA SER A 80 -11.85 -7.71 -11.24
C SER A 80 -12.80 -6.52 -11.40
N GLU A 81 -14.09 -6.80 -11.49
CA GLU A 81 -15.15 -5.80 -11.64
C GLU A 81 -15.97 -5.60 -10.35
N GLY A 82 -15.54 -6.21 -9.25
CA GLY A 82 -16.21 -6.09 -7.96
C GLY A 82 -16.04 -4.74 -7.29
N GLU A 83 -16.65 -4.59 -6.13
CA GLU A 83 -16.58 -3.37 -5.34
C GLU A 83 -15.16 -3.12 -4.83
N ALA A 84 -14.63 -1.93 -5.05
CA ALA A 84 -13.27 -1.57 -4.66
C ALA A 84 -13.19 -1.08 -3.22
N SER A 85 -12.09 -1.41 -2.57
CA SER A 85 -11.65 -0.73 -1.34
C SER A 85 -10.73 0.42 -1.71
N LEU A 86 -10.88 1.55 -1.02
CA LEU A 86 -9.96 2.68 -1.12
C LEU A 86 -8.96 2.59 0.02
N CYS A 87 -7.70 2.39 -0.30
CA CYS A 87 -6.62 2.33 0.67
C CYS A 87 -5.68 3.52 0.49
N GLY A 88 -5.16 4.02 1.58
CA GLY A 88 -4.22 5.12 1.52
C GLY A 88 -3.65 5.50 2.87
N VAL A 89 -2.93 6.61 2.86
CA VAL A 89 -2.29 7.14 4.05
C VAL A 89 -2.49 8.66 4.10
N ILE A 90 -2.68 9.17 5.31
CA ILE A 90 -2.77 10.61 5.58
C ILE A 90 -1.58 10.97 6.45
N VAL A 91 -0.84 11.99 6.05
CA VAL A 91 0.24 12.54 6.85
C VAL A 91 -0.07 13.98 7.23
N GLU A 92 0.16 14.30 8.49
CA GLU A 92 0.08 15.66 9.00
C GLU A 92 1.51 16.18 9.17
N ALA A 93 1.86 17.20 8.41
CA ALA A 93 3.21 17.74 8.39
C ALA A 93 3.33 19.01 9.23
N ASN A 94 4.47 19.17 9.89
CA ASN A 94 4.81 20.42 10.57
C ASN A 94 5.23 21.46 9.52
N PRO A 95 4.52 22.60 9.40
CA PRO A 95 4.83 23.59 8.38
C PRO A 95 6.17 24.30 8.57
N LYS A 96 6.77 24.21 9.76
CA LYS A 96 8.05 24.86 10.05
C LYS A 96 9.26 24.07 9.53
N ASN A 97 9.20 22.74 9.60
CA ASN A 97 10.33 21.90 9.20
C ASN A 97 9.96 20.85 8.14
N GLY A 98 8.68 20.73 7.79
CA GLY A 98 8.21 19.76 6.79
C GLY A 98 8.19 18.31 7.26
N LEU A 99 8.53 18.03 8.51
CA LEU A 99 8.52 16.67 9.03
C LEU A 99 7.13 16.25 9.49
N ALA A 100 6.90 14.95 9.61
CA ALA A 100 5.61 14.42 9.99
C ALA A 100 5.37 14.55 11.50
N ASN A 101 4.20 15.09 11.85
CA ASN A 101 3.69 15.04 13.21
C ASN A 101 2.91 13.75 13.46
N LYS A 102 2.22 13.27 12.43
CA LYS A 102 1.30 12.15 12.54
C LYS A 102 1.12 11.49 11.18
N ILE A 103 0.96 10.18 11.20
CA ILE A 103 0.62 9.38 10.01
C ILE A 103 -0.50 8.41 10.38
N ASP A 104 -1.52 8.32 9.54
CA ASP A 104 -2.63 7.38 9.68
C ASP A 104 -2.89 6.67 8.36
N SER A 105 -3.03 5.35 8.41
CA SER A 105 -3.55 4.58 7.30
C SER A 105 -5.07 4.61 7.32
N PHE A 106 -5.69 4.55 6.16
CA PHE A 106 -7.14 4.40 6.06
C PHE A 106 -7.51 3.34 5.02
N ILE A 107 -8.63 2.67 5.28
CA ILE A 107 -9.26 1.72 4.37
C ILE A 107 -10.75 2.03 4.39
N TYR A 108 -11.35 2.21 3.21
CA TYR A 108 -12.76 2.52 3.09
C TYR A 108 -13.43 1.69 2.00
N GLY A 109 -14.53 1.03 2.36
CA GLY A 109 -15.39 0.29 1.44
C GLY A 109 -14.84 -1.07 1.01
N GLY A 110 -15.60 -1.77 0.20
CA GLY A 110 -15.22 -3.08 -0.34
C GLY A 110 -15.11 -4.18 0.71
N GLU A 111 -14.27 -5.15 0.42
CA GLU A 111 -14.12 -6.37 1.23
C GLU A 111 -13.27 -6.19 2.47
N LEU A 112 -12.37 -5.24 2.49
CA LEU A 112 -11.52 -5.03 3.64
C LEU A 112 -12.26 -4.32 4.77
N LYS A 113 -11.86 -4.63 6.01
CA LYS A 113 -12.40 -3.94 7.18
C LYS A 113 -12.02 -2.46 7.13
N ASN A 114 -13.01 -1.58 7.28
CA ASN A 114 -12.75 -0.15 7.32
C ASN A 114 -11.85 0.23 8.49
N ILE A 115 -10.87 1.09 8.18
CA ILE A 115 -9.97 1.70 9.15
C ILE A 115 -9.96 3.20 8.86
N SER A 116 -10.21 3.99 9.88
CA SER A 116 -10.22 5.45 9.77
C SER A 116 -9.19 6.11 10.68
#